data_3842a8ddcc2b71678d53f58c8bee695f
#
_entry.id   3842a8ddcc2b71678d53f58c8bee695f
#
_cell.length_a   1.000
_cell.length_b   1.000
_cell.length_c   1.000
_cell.angle_alpha   90.00
_cell.angle_beta   90.00
_cell.angle_gamma   90.00
#
_symmetry.space_group_name_H-M   'P 1'
#
loop_
_entity.id
_entity.type
_entity.pdbx_description
1 polymer ?
#
loop_
_entity_poly.entity_id
_entity_poly.type
_entity_poly.pdbx_seq_one_letter_code
_entity_poly.pdbx_strand_id
1 'polypeptide(L)'
;QVYSFRKKSYFCGLNIKNQIEKNHKLTMELLKEIANFSGKSGLYRILKPGRGGVIVESLDGKREKSMIGASARVSVLKDISIFMADDDKAAPLSTVFENVHNKYKGQTLDTKSMSDYQLVDFMTEVLPGYDTDKVYLSDIRKLITWYTILIVQVPELFEQPTEEPAAEEQPAEEKESE
;
A
#
# COMPACT_ATOMS: atom_id res chain seq x y z
N GLN A 1 0.22 5.38 53.14
CA GLN A 1 -0.39 6.10 51.98
C GLN A 1 -0.02 5.40 50.69
N VAL A 2 -0.99 4.61 50.19
CA VAL A 2 -0.86 3.89 48.93
C VAL A 2 -1.51 4.78 47.87
N TYR A 3 -0.73 5.41 46.98
CA TYR A 3 -1.27 6.14 45.82
C TYR A 3 -1.33 5.20 44.62
N SER A 4 -2.56 4.97 44.21
CA SER A 4 -3.07 4.27 43.05
C SER A 4 -2.43 4.74 41.74
N PHE A 5 -1.69 3.85 41.06
CA PHE A 5 -1.22 4.01 39.69
C PHE A 5 -1.96 3.03 38.77
N ARG A 6 -3.25 3.26 38.56
CA ARG A 6 -4.05 2.48 37.63
C ARG A 6 -4.97 3.37 36.80
N LYS A 7 -4.43 4.08 35.79
CA LYS A 7 -5.26 4.70 34.73
C LYS A 7 -4.47 5.21 33.51
N LYS A 8 -3.49 4.50 32.97
CA LYS A 8 -2.81 4.92 31.72
C LYS A 8 -2.74 3.87 30.61
N SER A 9 -3.31 2.69 30.80
CA SER A 9 -3.13 1.60 29.82
C SER A 9 -4.23 1.54 28.73
N TYR A 10 -5.39 2.14 28.94
CA TYR A 10 -6.53 2.04 27.98
C TYR A 10 -6.51 3.09 26.87
N PHE A 11 -5.82 4.20 27.07
CA PHE A 11 -5.79 5.29 26.09
C PHE A 11 -4.84 5.02 24.93
N CYS A 12 -3.79 4.25 25.14
CA CYS A 12 -2.81 3.89 24.09
C CYS A 12 -3.39 2.92 23.05
N GLY A 13 -4.22 1.97 23.47
CA GLY A 13 -4.81 0.96 22.56
C GLY A 13 -5.87 1.50 21.59
N LEU A 14 -6.64 2.51 22.00
CA LEU A 14 -7.63 3.13 21.11
C LEU A 14 -6.97 3.98 20.02
N ASN A 15 -5.88 4.66 20.35
CA ASN A 15 -5.16 5.50 19.39
C ASN A 15 -4.49 4.66 18.31
N ILE A 16 -3.90 3.51 18.67
CA ILE A 16 -3.27 2.59 17.71
C ILE A 16 -4.30 1.99 16.75
N LYS A 17 -5.48 1.59 17.22
CA LYS A 17 -6.53 1.05 16.33
C LYS A 17 -7.01 2.09 15.32
N ASN A 18 -7.29 3.30 15.77
CA ASN A 18 -7.71 4.41 14.89
C ASN A 18 -6.62 4.77 13.87
N GLN A 19 -5.35 4.67 14.25
CA GLN A 19 -4.22 4.90 13.35
C GLN A 19 -4.13 3.81 12.27
N ILE A 20 -4.29 2.55 12.65
CA ILE A 20 -4.28 1.41 11.71
C ILE A 20 -5.43 1.52 10.71
N GLU A 21 -6.64 1.83 11.17
CA GLU A 21 -7.81 2.00 10.30
C GLU A 21 -7.65 3.18 9.33
N LYS A 22 -7.05 4.28 9.78
CA LYS A 22 -6.80 5.47 8.96
C LYS A 22 -5.75 5.18 7.88
N ASN A 23 -4.67 4.47 8.23
CA ASN A 23 -3.64 4.04 7.28
C ASN A 23 -4.21 3.08 6.24
N HIS A 24 -4.96 2.08 6.66
CA HIS A 24 -5.61 1.13 5.75
C HIS A 24 -6.54 1.85 4.76
N LYS A 25 -7.31 2.83 5.22
CA LYS A 25 -8.18 3.62 4.36
C LYS A 25 -7.39 4.43 3.33
N LEU A 26 -6.29 5.05 3.71
CA LEU A 26 -5.41 5.81 2.80
C LEU A 26 -4.76 4.88 1.76
N THR A 27 -4.22 3.75 2.19
CA THR A 27 -3.66 2.72 1.31
C THR A 27 -4.69 2.26 0.28
N MET A 28 -5.92 1.99 0.71
CA MET A 28 -7.01 1.59 -0.18
C MET A 28 -7.40 2.67 -1.20
N GLU A 29 -7.34 3.94 -0.81
CA GLU A 29 -7.64 5.06 -1.70
C GLU A 29 -6.57 5.21 -2.80
N LEU A 30 -5.30 5.17 -2.43
CA LEU A 30 -4.19 5.27 -3.38
C LEU A 30 -4.14 4.07 -4.34
N LEU A 31 -4.46 2.87 -3.86
CA LEU A 31 -4.53 1.66 -4.70
C LEU A 31 -5.65 1.69 -5.75
N LYS A 32 -6.67 2.56 -5.61
CA LYS A 32 -7.70 2.77 -6.65
C LYS A 32 -7.14 3.42 -7.90
N GLU A 33 -6.10 4.24 -7.75
CA GLU A 33 -5.49 4.98 -8.85
C GLU A 33 -4.39 4.17 -9.54
N ILE A 34 -4.00 3.02 -8.98
CA ILE A 34 -2.90 2.21 -9.50
C ILE A 34 -3.45 0.94 -10.12
N ALA A 35 -3.02 0.67 -11.35
CA ALA A 35 -3.47 -0.48 -12.12
C ALA A 35 -2.32 -1.17 -12.86
N ASN A 36 -2.51 -2.46 -13.11
CA ASN A 36 -1.72 -3.24 -14.05
C ASN A 36 -2.50 -3.45 -15.34
N PHE A 37 -1.82 -3.41 -16.47
CA PHE A 37 -2.41 -3.62 -17.80
C PHE A 37 -1.87 -4.88 -18.44
N SER A 38 -2.76 -5.72 -18.95
CA SER A 38 -2.36 -6.95 -19.64
C SER A 38 -1.49 -6.62 -20.88
N GLY A 39 -0.35 -7.30 -20.98
CA GLY A 39 0.62 -7.07 -22.06
C GLY A 39 1.60 -5.92 -21.83
N LYS A 40 1.51 -5.23 -20.70
CA LYS A 40 2.48 -4.22 -20.29
C LYS A 40 3.10 -4.60 -18.95
N SER A 41 4.41 -4.44 -18.83
CA SER A 41 5.12 -4.67 -17.58
C SER A 41 5.00 -3.48 -16.64
N GLY A 42 5.04 -3.71 -15.33
CA GLY A 42 5.03 -2.67 -14.32
C GLY A 42 3.64 -2.22 -13.88
N LEU A 43 3.61 -1.11 -13.17
CA LEU A 43 2.41 -0.47 -12.65
C LEU A 43 2.22 0.90 -13.28
N TYR A 44 0.98 1.32 -13.33
CA TYR A 44 0.57 2.59 -13.93
C TYR A 44 -0.39 3.31 -13.01
N ARG A 45 -0.22 4.62 -12.85
CA ARG A 45 -1.20 5.48 -12.19
C ARG A 45 -2.22 5.96 -13.21
N ILE A 46 -3.49 5.78 -12.91
CA ILE A 46 -4.60 6.26 -13.71
C ILE A 46 -4.77 7.76 -13.45
N LEU A 47 -4.59 8.59 -14.48
CA LEU A 47 -4.72 10.04 -14.33
C LEU A 47 -6.14 10.53 -14.62
N LYS A 48 -6.67 10.15 -15.77
CA LYS A 48 -8.02 10.55 -16.20
C LYS A 48 -8.54 9.70 -17.37
N PRO A 49 -9.86 9.56 -17.50
CA PRO A 49 -10.46 8.96 -18.68
C PRO A 49 -10.25 9.87 -19.91
N GLY A 50 -10.04 9.25 -21.06
CA GLY A 50 -9.92 9.92 -22.38
C GLY A 50 -10.97 9.40 -23.35
N ARG A 51 -11.12 10.05 -24.51
CA ARG A 51 -12.16 9.70 -25.52
C ARG A 51 -12.02 8.29 -26.10
N GLY A 52 -10.84 7.69 -26.07
CA GLY A 52 -10.57 6.35 -26.62
C GLY A 52 -9.98 5.37 -25.63
N GLY A 53 -9.97 5.68 -24.33
CA GLY A 53 -9.34 4.86 -23.30
C GLY A 53 -9.03 5.64 -22.04
N VAL A 54 -7.95 5.28 -21.38
CA VAL A 54 -7.52 5.89 -20.11
C VAL A 54 -6.11 6.47 -20.28
N ILE A 55 -5.90 7.68 -19.80
CA ILE A 55 -4.57 8.29 -19.73
C ILE A 55 -3.93 7.84 -18.44
N VAL A 56 -2.76 7.24 -18.57
CA VAL A 56 -2.00 6.67 -17.47
C VAL A 56 -0.57 7.18 -17.45
N GLU A 57 0.03 7.16 -16.30
CA GLU A 57 1.44 7.46 -16.07
C GLU A 57 2.16 6.20 -15.58
N SER A 58 3.27 5.85 -16.20
CA SER A 58 4.08 4.71 -15.79
C SER A 58 4.76 4.99 -14.45
N LEU A 59 4.78 3.98 -13.57
CA LEU A 59 5.47 4.01 -12.28
C LEU A 59 6.88 3.39 -12.37
N ASP A 60 7.54 3.47 -13.54
CA ASP A 60 8.90 2.99 -13.81
C ASP A 60 9.88 4.14 -13.66
N GLY A 61 9.98 4.96 -12.89
CA GLY A 61 10.96 6.06 -12.75
C GLY A 61 11.02 7.08 -13.90
N LYS A 62 10.57 6.71 -15.11
CA LYS A 62 10.49 7.64 -16.25
C LYS A 62 9.20 8.47 -16.23
N ARG A 63 8.16 8.00 -15.55
CA ARG A 63 6.84 8.65 -15.44
C ARG A 63 6.25 9.05 -16.80
N GLU A 64 6.40 8.17 -17.79
CA GLU A 64 5.88 8.41 -19.12
C GLU A 64 4.35 8.35 -19.14
N LYS A 65 3.74 9.38 -19.73
CA LYS A 65 2.28 9.40 -19.93
C LYS A 65 1.94 8.71 -21.23
N SER A 66 1.00 7.79 -21.16
CA SER A 66 0.51 7.07 -22.34
C SER A 66 -1.01 6.92 -22.30
N MET A 67 -1.61 6.78 -23.47
CA MET A 67 -3.04 6.46 -23.58
C MET A 67 -3.20 4.97 -23.82
N ILE A 68 -4.00 4.32 -22.98
CA ILE A 68 -4.32 2.90 -23.10
C ILE A 68 -5.76 2.79 -23.59
N GLY A 69 -5.93 2.06 -24.70
CA GLY A 69 -7.24 1.90 -25.34
C GLY A 69 -8.24 1.16 -24.45
N ALA A 70 -9.52 1.43 -24.65
CA ALA A 70 -10.62 0.85 -23.87
C ALA A 70 -10.74 -0.68 -23.96
N SER A 71 -10.11 -1.31 -24.96
CA SER A 71 -10.08 -2.77 -25.13
C SER A 71 -9.00 -3.46 -24.28
N ALA A 72 -8.10 -2.72 -23.65
CA ALA A 72 -7.07 -3.30 -22.79
C ALA A 72 -7.68 -3.84 -21.50
N ARG A 73 -7.23 -5.03 -21.07
CA ARG A 73 -7.61 -5.57 -19.77
C ARG A 73 -6.87 -4.80 -18.69
N VAL A 74 -7.63 -4.19 -17.79
CA VAL A 74 -7.15 -3.39 -16.66
C VAL A 74 -7.43 -4.16 -15.38
N SER A 75 -6.44 -4.26 -14.52
CA SER A 75 -6.58 -4.79 -13.16
C SER A 75 -6.17 -3.70 -12.18
N VAL A 76 -7.15 -3.07 -11.53
CA VAL A 76 -6.90 -2.09 -10.47
C VAL A 76 -6.41 -2.82 -9.23
N LEU A 77 -5.34 -2.34 -8.60
CA LEU A 77 -4.72 -3.05 -7.48
C LEU A 77 -5.67 -3.21 -6.28
N LYS A 78 -6.55 -2.25 -6.08
CA LYS A 78 -7.57 -2.31 -5.02
C LYS A 78 -8.49 -3.54 -5.15
N ASP A 79 -8.82 -3.93 -6.38
CA ASP A 79 -9.79 -5.00 -6.65
C ASP A 79 -9.14 -6.39 -6.66
N ILE A 80 -7.81 -6.45 -6.53
CA ILE A 80 -7.07 -7.71 -6.48
C ILE A 80 -7.11 -8.27 -5.07
N SER A 81 -7.44 -9.56 -4.97
CA SER A 81 -7.42 -10.33 -3.72
C SER A 81 -6.64 -11.62 -3.91
N ILE A 82 -6.02 -12.11 -2.85
CA ILE A 82 -5.28 -13.36 -2.80
C ILE A 82 -6.17 -14.43 -2.19
N PHE A 83 -6.28 -15.58 -2.85
CA PHE A 83 -7.05 -16.71 -2.35
C PHE A 83 -6.44 -17.29 -1.06
N MET A 84 -7.31 -17.57 -0.10
CA MET A 84 -6.93 -18.24 1.13
C MET A 84 -7.31 -19.72 1.03
N ALA A 85 -6.65 -20.58 1.79
CA ALA A 85 -6.96 -22.01 1.87
C ALA A 85 -8.37 -22.29 2.40
N ASP A 86 -8.96 -21.34 3.10
CA ASP A 86 -10.38 -21.33 3.49
C ASP A 86 -11.18 -20.84 2.28
N ASP A 87 -11.90 -21.70 1.61
CA ASP A 87 -12.51 -21.48 0.28
C ASP A 87 -13.41 -20.23 0.17
N ASP A 88 -13.94 -19.75 1.30
CA ASP A 88 -14.81 -18.56 1.35
C ASP A 88 -14.07 -17.27 1.65
N LYS A 89 -12.74 -17.28 1.79
CA LYS A 89 -11.96 -16.11 2.19
C LYS A 89 -10.95 -15.70 1.13
N ALA A 90 -10.86 -14.42 0.94
CA ALA A 90 -9.82 -13.80 0.12
C ALA A 90 -9.22 -12.62 0.89
N ALA A 91 -7.90 -12.51 0.89
CA ALA A 91 -7.20 -11.39 1.49
C ALA A 91 -7.01 -10.27 0.45
N PRO A 92 -7.45 -9.04 0.70
CA PRO A 92 -7.22 -7.93 -0.21
C PRO A 92 -5.72 -7.65 -0.33
N LEU A 93 -5.27 -7.24 -1.52
CA LEU A 93 -3.87 -6.98 -1.81
C LEU A 93 -3.28 -5.87 -0.92
N SER A 94 -4.09 -4.91 -0.48
CA SER A 94 -3.69 -3.87 0.49
C SER A 94 -3.16 -4.45 1.79
N THR A 95 -3.88 -5.43 2.37
CA THR A 95 -3.46 -6.11 3.60
C THR A 95 -2.14 -6.85 3.41
N VAL A 96 -1.96 -7.46 2.24
CA VAL A 96 -0.70 -8.16 1.93
C VAL A 96 0.46 -7.16 1.86
N PHE A 97 0.29 -6.02 1.20
CA PHE A 97 1.31 -4.97 1.14
C PHE A 97 1.63 -4.36 2.50
N GLU A 98 0.62 -4.16 3.35
CA GLU A 98 0.82 -3.71 4.73
C GLU A 98 1.64 -4.72 5.54
N ASN A 99 1.34 -6.02 5.42
CA ASN A 99 2.09 -7.08 6.08
C ASN A 99 3.54 -7.15 5.60
N VAL A 100 3.78 -7.02 4.27
CA VAL A 100 5.13 -6.94 3.71
C VAL A 100 5.86 -5.73 4.27
N HIS A 101 5.23 -4.56 4.29
CA HIS A 101 5.85 -3.34 4.80
C HIS A 101 6.21 -3.43 6.28
N ASN A 102 5.31 -3.95 7.10
CA ASN A 102 5.53 -4.14 8.53
C ASN A 102 6.71 -5.09 8.81
N LYS A 103 6.86 -6.13 7.98
CA LYS A 103 7.93 -7.12 8.14
C LYS A 103 9.27 -6.64 7.60
N TYR A 104 9.28 -6.09 6.40
CA TYR A 104 10.51 -5.69 5.70
C TYR A 104 10.84 -4.20 5.85
N LYS A 105 10.01 -3.43 6.58
CA LYS A 105 10.26 -2.02 6.95
C LYS A 105 10.67 -1.13 5.77
N GLY A 106 10.01 -1.31 4.65
CA GLY A 106 10.28 -0.49 3.47
C GLY A 106 11.53 -0.91 2.66
N GLN A 107 12.11 -2.07 2.93
CA GLN A 107 13.22 -2.55 2.11
C GLN A 107 12.74 -3.02 0.74
N THR A 108 13.50 -2.69 -0.29
CA THR A 108 13.27 -3.22 -1.64
C THR A 108 13.71 -4.68 -1.70
N LEU A 109 12.88 -5.50 -2.32
CA LEU A 109 13.13 -6.94 -2.46
C LEU A 109 13.49 -7.27 -3.91
N ASP A 110 14.60 -7.98 -4.11
CA ASP A 110 15.00 -8.42 -5.45
C ASP A 110 14.48 -9.83 -5.73
N THR A 111 13.45 -9.91 -6.57
CA THR A 111 12.83 -11.18 -6.97
C THR A 111 13.72 -12.04 -7.86
N LYS A 112 14.74 -11.47 -8.51
CA LYS A 112 15.61 -12.22 -9.44
C LYS A 112 16.60 -13.12 -8.71
N SER A 113 16.98 -12.72 -7.50
CA SER A 113 17.90 -13.48 -6.64
C SER A 113 17.21 -14.54 -5.80
N MET A 114 15.85 -14.50 -5.70
CA MET A 114 15.08 -15.42 -4.87
C MET A 114 14.80 -16.75 -5.56
N SER A 115 15.12 -17.84 -4.87
CA SER A 115 14.72 -19.19 -5.26
C SER A 115 13.23 -19.42 -5.07
N ASP A 116 12.67 -20.46 -5.67
CA ASP A 116 11.25 -20.81 -5.55
C ASP A 116 10.85 -21.10 -4.09
N TYR A 117 11.73 -21.75 -3.32
CA TYR A 117 11.53 -21.97 -1.88
C TYR A 117 11.45 -20.66 -1.08
N GLN A 118 12.31 -19.71 -1.39
CA GLN A 118 12.30 -18.40 -0.72
C GLN A 118 11.04 -17.59 -1.04
N LEU A 119 10.49 -17.77 -2.25
CA LEU A 119 9.21 -17.13 -2.62
C LEU A 119 8.03 -17.73 -1.86
N VAL A 120 7.98 -19.05 -1.72
CA VAL A 120 6.94 -19.74 -0.93
C VAL A 120 7.05 -19.35 0.54
N ASP A 121 8.27 -19.37 1.08
CA ASP A 121 8.54 -18.99 2.48
C ASP A 121 8.14 -17.54 2.74
N PHE A 122 8.54 -16.61 1.86
CA PHE A 122 8.10 -15.21 1.91
C PHE A 122 6.56 -15.10 1.96
N MET A 123 5.86 -15.80 1.07
CA MET A 123 4.41 -15.70 1.01
C MET A 123 3.74 -16.30 2.25
N THR A 124 4.25 -17.42 2.76
CA THR A 124 3.78 -18.07 3.99
C THR A 124 3.94 -17.16 5.20
N GLU A 125 5.04 -16.41 5.25
CA GLU A 125 5.32 -15.48 6.33
C GLU A 125 4.46 -14.21 6.30
N VAL A 126 4.17 -13.70 5.10
CA VAL A 126 3.41 -12.47 4.89
C VAL A 126 1.91 -12.71 4.97
N LEU A 127 1.44 -13.83 4.45
CA LEU A 127 0.03 -14.23 4.43
C LEU A 127 -0.11 -15.70 4.81
N PRO A 128 -0.06 -16.04 6.11
CA PRO A 128 -0.25 -17.41 6.57
C PRO A 128 -1.61 -17.96 6.13
N GLY A 129 -1.62 -19.16 5.58
CA GLY A 129 -2.84 -19.82 5.13
C GLY A 129 -3.34 -19.37 3.77
N TYR A 130 -2.50 -18.80 2.91
CA TYR A 130 -2.85 -18.59 1.51
C TYR A 130 -3.01 -19.92 0.76
N ASP A 131 -3.82 -19.94 -0.29
CA ASP A 131 -4.08 -21.14 -1.10
C ASP A 131 -2.89 -21.40 -2.06
N THR A 132 -2.11 -22.43 -1.76
CA THR A 132 -0.93 -22.81 -2.55
C THR A 132 -1.28 -23.36 -3.93
N ASP A 133 -2.49 -23.86 -4.13
CA ASP A 133 -2.93 -24.44 -5.41
C ASP A 133 -3.40 -23.35 -6.39
N LYS A 134 -3.93 -22.24 -5.85
CA LYS A 134 -4.45 -21.13 -6.65
C LYS A 134 -3.45 -19.98 -6.81
N VAL A 135 -2.45 -19.85 -5.92
CA VAL A 135 -1.44 -18.78 -5.95
C VAL A 135 -0.11 -19.34 -6.46
N TYR A 136 0.23 -18.98 -7.69
CA TYR A 136 1.44 -19.47 -8.36
C TYR A 136 2.69 -18.65 -7.99
N LEU A 137 3.87 -19.25 -8.13
CA LEU A 137 5.16 -18.57 -7.92
C LEU A 137 5.31 -17.30 -8.79
N SER A 138 4.73 -17.32 -10.00
CA SER A 138 4.71 -16.15 -10.89
C SER A 138 3.93 -14.98 -10.30
N ASP A 139 2.88 -15.25 -9.52
CA ASP A 139 2.06 -14.22 -8.89
C ASP A 139 2.74 -13.66 -7.64
N ILE A 140 3.42 -14.51 -6.89
CA ILE A 140 4.28 -14.08 -5.77
C ILE A 140 5.40 -13.15 -6.29
N ARG A 141 6.06 -13.49 -7.39
CA ARG A 141 7.09 -12.63 -8.00
C ARG A 141 6.52 -11.28 -8.45
N LYS A 142 5.33 -11.27 -9.04
CA LYS A 142 4.63 -10.01 -9.41
C LYS A 142 4.34 -9.17 -8.19
N LEU A 143 3.80 -9.77 -7.12
CA LEU A 143 3.47 -9.11 -5.87
C LEU A 143 4.69 -8.40 -5.27
N ILE A 144 5.82 -9.10 -5.17
CA ILE A 144 7.07 -8.52 -4.65
C ILE A 144 7.58 -7.40 -5.57
N THR A 145 7.50 -7.59 -6.89
CA THR A 145 7.89 -6.55 -7.86
C THR A 145 7.00 -5.32 -7.72
N TRP A 146 5.70 -5.48 -7.57
CA TRP A 146 4.76 -4.38 -7.36
C TRP A 146 5.01 -3.66 -6.05
N TYR A 147 5.25 -4.40 -4.97
CA TYR A 147 5.63 -3.81 -3.68
C TYR A 147 6.88 -2.94 -3.80
N THR A 148 7.93 -3.45 -4.48
CA THR A 148 9.18 -2.72 -4.71
C THR A 148 8.96 -1.44 -5.52
N ILE A 149 8.11 -1.48 -6.56
CA ILE A 149 7.75 -0.29 -7.33
C ILE A 149 6.99 0.72 -6.45
N LEU A 150 6.03 0.25 -5.67
CA LEU A 150 5.19 1.11 -4.83
C LEU A 150 6.01 1.82 -3.75
N ILE A 151 6.93 1.14 -3.09
CA ILE A 151 7.81 1.75 -2.08
C ILE A 151 8.68 2.85 -2.67
N VAL A 152 9.19 2.66 -3.89
CA VAL A 152 10.09 3.62 -4.55
C VAL A 152 9.32 4.80 -5.14
N GLN A 153 8.16 4.54 -5.76
CA GLN A 153 7.45 5.54 -6.56
C GLN A 153 6.27 6.20 -5.83
N VAL A 154 5.72 5.53 -4.83
CA VAL A 154 4.55 5.98 -4.06
C VAL A 154 4.77 5.67 -2.57
N PRO A 155 5.80 6.26 -1.94
CA PRO A 155 6.08 6.01 -0.52
C PRO A 155 4.91 6.41 0.38
N GLU A 156 4.12 7.40 -0.04
CA GLU A 156 2.89 7.87 0.63
C GLU A 156 1.90 6.74 0.97
N LEU A 157 1.97 5.63 0.19
CA LEU A 157 1.13 4.44 0.41
C LEU A 157 1.41 3.78 1.77
N PHE A 158 2.63 3.90 2.26
CA PHE A 158 3.15 3.25 3.46
C PHE A 158 3.53 4.24 4.56
N GLU A 159 3.58 5.54 4.26
CA GLU A 159 3.86 6.56 5.26
C GLU A 159 2.67 6.68 6.21
N GLN A 160 2.97 6.64 7.49
CA GLN A 160 1.98 7.01 8.50
C GLN A 160 1.73 8.52 8.34
N PRO A 161 0.47 9.00 8.35
CA PRO A 161 0.24 10.43 8.34
C PRO A 161 0.90 11.02 9.57
N THR A 162 2.06 11.61 9.35
CA THR A 162 2.71 12.46 10.35
C THR A 162 1.75 13.63 10.53
N GLU A 163 1.18 13.78 11.72
CA GLU A 163 0.55 15.03 12.10
C GLU A 163 1.64 16.08 11.97
N GLU A 164 1.54 16.94 10.93
CA GLU A 164 2.30 18.18 10.92
C GLU A 164 1.94 18.88 12.22
N PRO A 165 2.94 19.26 13.06
CA PRO A 165 2.64 20.09 14.21
C PRO A 165 2.00 21.36 13.66
N ALA A 166 0.73 21.58 14.04
CA ALA A 166 0.02 22.81 13.75
C ALA A 166 0.96 23.97 14.08
N ALA A 167 1.32 24.73 13.06
CA ALA A 167 2.10 25.95 13.23
C ALA A 167 1.34 26.80 14.27
N GLU A 168 1.94 27.00 15.43
CA GLU A 168 1.46 27.94 16.42
C GLU A 168 1.39 29.31 15.73
N GLU A 169 0.17 29.74 15.43
CA GLU A 169 -0.10 31.14 15.15
C GLU A 169 0.28 31.94 16.38
N GLN A 170 1.43 32.60 16.30
CA GLN A 170 1.81 33.61 17.27
C GLN A 170 0.83 34.78 17.15
N PRO A 171 0.18 35.19 18.23
CA PRO A 171 -0.65 36.39 18.19
C PRO A 171 0.23 37.62 17.92
N ALA A 172 -0.09 38.34 16.85
CA ALA A 172 0.51 39.62 16.56
C ALA A 172 0.21 40.58 17.71
N GLU A 173 1.27 41.00 18.41
CA GLU A 173 1.21 42.12 19.36
C GLU A 173 0.90 43.42 18.60
N GLU A 174 -0.30 43.90 18.83
CA GLU A 174 -0.72 45.26 18.48
C GLU A 174 0.08 46.27 19.30
N LYS A 175 1.02 46.93 18.67
CA LYS A 175 1.66 48.11 19.26
C LYS A 175 0.79 49.32 18.94
N GLU A 176 -0.03 49.71 19.91
CA GLU A 176 -0.48 51.08 20.03
C GLU A 176 0.74 52.01 20.20
N SER A 177 0.81 52.99 19.37
CA SER A 177 1.66 54.17 19.59
C SER A 177 0.81 55.42 19.56
N GLU A 178 0.94 56.12 20.64
CA GLU A 178 0.56 57.51 20.89
C GLU A 178 0.95 58.52 19.79
#